data_8451e7a72f11801f3d0bdb84e3d17854
#
_entry.id   8451e7a72f11801f3d0bdb84e3d17854
#
_cell.length_a   1.000
_cell.length_b   1.000
_cell.length_c   1.000
_cell.angle_alpha   90.00
_cell.angle_beta   90.00
_cell.angle_gamma   90.00
#
_symmetry.space_group_name_H-M   'P 1'
#
loop_
_entity.id
_entity.type
_entity.pdbx_description
1 polymer ?
#
loop_
_entity_poly.entity_id
_entity_poly.type
_entity_poly.pdbx_seq_one_letter_code
_entity_poly.pdbx_strand_id
1 'polypeptide(L)'
;MNVQKRLLVFHPTVAPYRIDFFNDLSRAFHTRVCLKFWNLRDQTFDYRKIYARFAFRPVYLKEWLRFGGRSFNRGYWKQLDKHAPDLVLTEEFSIGTVCVLLHRFFKRKKYKVVTLCDDSYDMIAGKNDFSRLHRWARRCIAPLLDDIIVIHPQVRTWYQEWVGKGYFFPIIQNEEQVRASYLKVKERAERLRKKHSQGNRKIFLFVGRLVGLKNVETLVHAFARLDQKKNLLVIVGDGPEKEILMRTADAQRLNVLFTGRLEGDALNVWYNVADVFVLPSYKEAFGAVTNEALLAGCYALVSVKAGSSCLIVESENGYTFQPMEVDTLCQKMEQVSSFPTLREPDGLKQNRMKLSYRECMDGLVAHLNALAHG
;
A
#
# COMPACT_ATOMS: atom_id res chain seq x y z
N MET A 1 -1.68 -32.10 19.25
CA MET A 1 -1.20 -30.71 19.08
C MET A 1 -0.80 -30.53 17.62
N ASN A 2 -1.50 -29.67 16.83
CA ASN A 2 -1.07 -29.39 15.48
C ASN A 2 0.27 -28.66 15.55
N VAL A 3 1.33 -29.24 15.03
CA VAL A 3 2.66 -28.60 14.98
C VAL A 3 2.56 -27.42 14.02
N GLN A 4 2.79 -26.22 14.54
CA GLN A 4 2.77 -25.00 13.76
C GLN A 4 3.79 -25.09 12.61
N LYS A 5 3.36 -24.83 11.37
CA LYS A 5 4.22 -24.89 10.18
C LYS A 5 5.31 -23.82 10.23
N ARG A 6 6.48 -24.14 9.71
CA ARG A 6 7.67 -23.25 9.69
C ARG A 6 7.67 -22.41 8.43
N LEU A 7 7.55 -21.09 8.60
CA LEU A 7 7.58 -20.11 7.53
C LEU A 7 8.93 -19.36 7.52
N LEU A 8 9.60 -19.32 6.41
CA LEU A 8 10.77 -18.49 6.18
C LEU A 8 10.44 -17.38 5.19
N VAL A 9 10.64 -16.13 5.61
CA VAL A 9 10.34 -14.95 4.78
C VAL A 9 11.65 -14.30 4.34
N PHE A 10 11.78 -14.02 3.05
CA PHE A 10 12.83 -13.17 2.47
C PHE A 10 12.20 -11.92 1.87
N HIS A 11 12.49 -10.75 2.43
CA HIS A 11 11.90 -9.48 1.97
C HIS A 11 12.94 -8.36 1.98
N PRO A 12 12.84 -7.29 1.19
CA PRO A 12 13.82 -6.20 1.19
C PRO A 12 13.87 -5.49 2.53
N THR A 13 12.76 -4.95 2.96
CA THR A 13 12.53 -4.27 4.24
C THR A 13 11.03 -4.27 4.54
N VAL A 14 10.64 -3.85 5.74
CA VAL A 14 9.22 -3.77 6.12
C VAL A 14 8.77 -2.31 6.08
N ALA A 15 7.88 -1.98 5.15
CA ALA A 15 7.21 -0.70 5.11
C ALA A 15 6.15 -0.58 6.24
N PRO A 16 5.85 0.63 6.74
CA PRO A 16 4.88 0.84 7.84
C PRO A 16 3.53 0.15 7.64
N TYR A 17 3.01 0.17 6.41
CA TYR A 17 1.73 -0.42 6.04
C TYR A 17 1.77 -1.96 5.88
N ARG A 18 2.93 -2.59 6.01
CA ARG A 18 3.10 -4.05 5.98
C ARG A 18 3.47 -4.65 7.34
N ILE A 19 3.57 -3.84 8.39
CA ILE A 19 3.96 -4.32 9.73
C ILE A 19 2.95 -5.36 10.25
N ASP A 20 1.67 -5.06 10.16
CA ASP A 20 0.60 -5.93 10.63
C ASP A 20 0.62 -7.27 9.90
N PHE A 21 0.80 -7.26 8.58
CA PHE A 21 0.95 -8.45 7.74
C PHE A 21 2.05 -9.39 8.23
N PHE A 22 3.27 -8.89 8.48
CA PHE A 22 4.38 -9.73 8.95
C PHE A 22 4.22 -10.15 10.42
N ASN A 23 3.62 -9.31 11.25
CA ASN A 23 3.30 -9.65 12.64
C ASN A 23 2.30 -10.81 12.69
N ASP A 24 1.24 -10.78 11.90
CA ASP A 24 0.21 -11.81 11.91
C ASP A 24 0.70 -13.12 11.28
N LEU A 25 1.53 -13.06 10.24
CA LEU A 25 2.25 -14.25 9.78
C LEU A 25 3.14 -14.85 10.88
N SER A 26 3.78 -13.99 11.69
CA SER A 26 4.64 -14.45 12.80
C SER A 26 3.86 -15.08 13.95
N ARG A 27 2.58 -14.73 14.09
CA ARG A 27 1.67 -15.37 15.07
C ARG A 27 1.08 -16.69 14.55
N ALA A 28 0.76 -16.72 13.24
CA ALA A 28 0.14 -17.89 12.60
C ALA A 28 1.13 -19.03 12.34
N PHE A 29 2.40 -18.73 12.11
CA PHE A 29 3.46 -19.68 11.76
C PHE A 29 4.67 -19.56 12.69
N HIS A 30 5.44 -20.64 12.83
CA HIS A 30 6.80 -20.53 13.39
C HIS A 30 7.69 -19.81 12.37
N THR A 31 7.72 -18.47 12.44
CA THR A 31 8.24 -17.61 11.39
C THR A 31 9.65 -17.11 11.67
N ARG A 32 10.50 -17.11 10.63
CA ARG A 32 11.74 -16.35 10.58
C ARG A 32 11.70 -15.35 9.43
N VAL A 33 11.85 -14.07 9.73
CA VAL A 33 11.88 -12.99 8.74
C VAL A 33 13.33 -12.56 8.48
N CYS A 34 13.76 -12.68 7.23
CA CYS A 34 15.09 -12.27 6.75
C CYS A 34 14.96 -11.04 5.87
N LEU A 35 15.58 -9.92 6.27
CA LEU A 35 15.53 -8.66 5.55
C LEU A 35 16.87 -8.36 4.86
N LYS A 36 16.81 -7.72 3.68
CA LYS A 36 18.00 -7.29 2.93
C LYS A 36 18.55 -5.96 3.45
N PHE A 37 17.64 -5.03 3.79
CA PHE A 37 17.98 -3.65 4.14
C PHE A 37 17.25 -3.18 5.40
N TRP A 38 17.86 -2.23 6.09
CA TRP A 38 17.24 -1.54 7.21
C TRP A 38 16.16 -0.57 6.71
N ASN A 39 16.37 0.07 5.55
CA ASN A 39 15.46 1.05 4.99
C ASN A 39 15.54 1.04 3.46
N LEU A 40 14.51 1.57 2.79
CA LEU A 40 14.52 1.76 1.35
C LEU A 40 15.34 3.02 1.00
N ARG A 41 15.98 3.02 -0.17
CA ARG A 41 16.77 4.17 -0.63
C ARG A 41 15.91 5.39 -0.94
N ASP A 42 14.76 5.15 -1.57
CA ASP A 42 13.88 6.22 -2.09
C ASP A 42 12.77 6.61 -1.12
N GLN A 43 12.61 5.86 -0.02
CA GLN A 43 11.61 6.10 1.02
C GLN A 43 12.25 5.84 2.38
N THR A 44 12.76 6.90 3.01
CA THR A 44 13.32 6.80 4.35
C THR A 44 12.20 6.90 5.39
N PHE A 45 11.99 5.81 6.12
CA PHE A 45 11.08 5.78 7.26
C PHE A 45 11.88 5.90 8.57
N ASP A 46 11.23 6.35 9.64
CA ASP A 46 11.80 6.26 10.99
C ASP A 46 11.82 4.78 11.43
N TYR A 47 12.93 4.12 11.10
CA TYR A 47 13.08 2.68 11.30
C TYR A 47 13.01 2.27 12.77
N ARG A 48 13.39 3.13 13.71
CA ARG A 48 13.32 2.84 15.16
C ARG A 48 11.86 2.65 15.59
N LYS A 49 10.96 3.53 15.11
CA LYS A 49 9.52 3.42 15.37
C LYS A 49 8.90 2.19 14.71
N ILE A 50 9.35 1.83 13.50
CA ILE A 50 8.89 0.63 12.80
C ILE A 50 9.34 -0.62 13.56
N TYR A 51 10.62 -0.70 13.92
CA TYR A 51 11.20 -1.84 14.62
C TYR A 51 10.53 -2.10 15.98
N ALA A 52 10.16 -1.05 16.70
CA ALA A 52 9.46 -1.15 17.99
C ALA A 52 8.05 -1.80 17.86
N ARG A 53 7.48 -1.83 16.67
CA ARG A 53 6.16 -2.43 16.39
C ARG A 53 6.25 -3.88 15.91
N PHE A 54 7.43 -4.44 15.68
CA PHE A 54 7.57 -5.83 15.24
C PHE A 54 7.27 -6.83 16.34
N ALA A 55 6.40 -7.81 16.06
CA ALA A 55 6.18 -8.98 16.91
C ALA A 55 7.28 -10.07 16.72
N PHE A 56 8.27 -9.82 15.88
CA PHE A 56 9.37 -10.72 15.55
C PHE A 56 10.71 -9.99 15.55
N ARG A 57 11.81 -10.75 15.59
CA ARG A 57 13.16 -10.20 15.44
C ARG A 57 13.69 -10.53 14.06
N PRO A 58 13.86 -9.55 13.16
CA PRO A 58 14.35 -9.81 11.82
C PRO A 58 15.84 -10.21 11.83
N VAL A 59 16.21 -11.06 10.88
CA VAL A 59 17.59 -11.41 10.57
C VAL A 59 18.02 -10.63 9.35
N TYR A 60 19.11 -9.86 9.45
CA TYR A 60 19.62 -9.12 8.28
C TYR A 60 20.59 -9.97 7.48
N LEU A 61 20.33 -10.07 6.17
CA LEU A 61 21.22 -10.73 5.23
C LEU A 61 22.42 -9.81 4.95
N LYS A 62 23.64 -10.38 4.92
CA LYS A 62 24.84 -9.60 4.62
C LYS A 62 24.91 -9.29 3.12
N GLU A 63 25.09 -8.01 2.77
CA GLU A 63 25.40 -7.63 1.40
C GLU A 63 26.80 -8.19 1.04
N TRP A 64 26.91 -8.85 -0.10
CA TRP A 64 28.15 -9.42 -0.61
C TRP A 64 28.72 -8.60 -1.74
N LEU A 65 27.87 -8.21 -2.70
CA LEU A 65 28.24 -7.47 -3.89
C LEU A 65 27.14 -6.48 -4.25
N ARG A 66 27.55 -5.33 -4.81
CA ARG A 66 26.63 -4.35 -5.40
C ARG A 66 27.08 -4.05 -6.82
N PHE A 67 26.20 -4.31 -7.79
CA PHE A 67 26.46 -4.10 -9.19
C PHE A 67 25.21 -3.57 -9.93
N GLY A 68 25.38 -2.55 -10.80
CA GLY A 68 24.29 -1.98 -11.57
C GLY A 68 23.09 -1.49 -10.71
N GLY A 69 23.35 -0.92 -9.51
CA GLY A 69 22.32 -0.47 -8.57
C GLY A 69 21.62 -1.59 -7.81
N ARG A 70 21.93 -2.85 -8.08
CA ARG A 70 21.37 -4.04 -7.41
C ARG A 70 22.30 -4.55 -6.32
N SER A 71 21.72 -4.95 -5.19
CA SER A 71 22.43 -5.56 -4.08
C SER A 71 22.28 -7.07 -4.13
N PHE A 72 23.39 -7.78 -4.07
CA PHE A 72 23.46 -9.23 -3.95
C PHE A 72 23.76 -9.58 -2.51
N ASN A 73 22.79 -10.19 -1.83
CA ASN A 73 22.94 -10.61 -0.45
C ASN A 73 23.32 -12.08 -0.39
N ARG A 74 24.10 -12.45 0.61
CA ARG A 74 24.49 -13.84 0.89
C ARG A 74 23.81 -14.35 2.15
N GLY A 75 23.70 -15.67 2.26
CA GLY A 75 23.15 -16.32 3.45
C GLY A 75 21.78 -16.93 3.27
N TYR A 76 21.15 -16.85 2.09
CA TYR A 76 19.88 -17.49 1.80
C TYR A 76 19.88 -18.97 2.15
N TRP A 77 20.83 -19.74 1.62
CA TRP A 77 20.94 -21.18 1.87
C TRP A 77 21.18 -21.51 3.33
N LYS A 78 22.05 -20.73 4.02
CA LYS A 78 22.25 -20.89 5.45
C LYS A 78 20.97 -20.72 6.26
N GLN A 79 20.11 -19.75 5.90
CA GLN A 79 18.82 -19.55 6.59
C GLN A 79 17.83 -20.66 6.27
N LEU A 80 17.81 -21.15 5.03
CA LEU A 80 16.98 -22.28 4.60
C LEU A 80 17.37 -23.57 5.34
N ASP A 81 18.66 -23.90 5.42
CA ASP A 81 19.13 -25.07 6.15
C ASP A 81 18.86 -24.95 7.65
N LYS A 82 19.13 -23.77 8.25
CA LYS A 82 18.97 -23.54 9.68
C LYS A 82 17.50 -23.57 10.13
N HIS A 83 16.60 -22.99 9.36
CA HIS A 83 15.17 -22.91 9.70
C HIS A 83 14.42 -24.17 9.27
N ALA A 84 14.88 -24.86 8.23
CA ALA A 84 14.23 -26.03 7.61
C ALA A 84 12.73 -25.79 7.39
N PRO A 85 12.34 -24.80 6.56
CA PRO A 85 10.95 -24.36 6.44
C PRO A 85 10.06 -25.41 5.76
N ASP A 86 8.74 -25.33 6.02
CA ASP A 86 7.70 -25.98 5.26
C ASP A 86 7.24 -25.07 4.11
N LEU A 87 7.32 -23.74 4.32
CA LEU A 87 6.92 -22.72 3.38
C LEU A 87 7.95 -21.59 3.34
N VAL A 88 8.27 -21.09 2.16
CA VAL A 88 9.15 -19.93 1.95
C VAL A 88 8.38 -18.84 1.21
N LEU A 89 8.30 -17.66 1.83
CA LEU A 89 7.74 -16.46 1.23
C LEU A 89 8.88 -15.58 0.70
N THR A 90 8.88 -15.29 -0.59
CA THR A 90 9.89 -14.48 -1.26
C THR A 90 9.29 -13.17 -1.77
N GLU A 91 10.15 -12.29 -2.28
CA GLU A 91 9.78 -11.03 -2.88
C GLU A 91 9.94 -11.09 -4.39
N GLU A 92 8.84 -10.95 -5.10
CA GLU A 92 8.80 -10.89 -6.56
C GLU A 92 9.67 -11.97 -7.27
N PHE A 93 10.11 -11.67 -8.47
CA PHE A 93 10.99 -12.52 -9.28
C PHE A 93 12.46 -12.14 -9.08
N SER A 94 12.83 -11.97 -7.82
CA SER A 94 14.14 -11.46 -7.39
C SER A 94 15.23 -12.54 -7.43
N ILE A 95 16.49 -12.10 -7.33
CA ILE A 95 17.65 -13.01 -7.16
C ILE A 95 17.47 -13.89 -5.91
N GLY A 96 16.86 -13.34 -4.84
CA GLY A 96 16.52 -14.12 -3.64
C GLY A 96 15.60 -15.28 -3.95
N THR A 97 14.56 -15.06 -4.76
CA THR A 97 13.64 -16.10 -5.23
C THR A 97 14.36 -17.17 -6.04
N VAL A 98 15.25 -16.77 -6.94
CA VAL A 98 16.10 -17.72 -7.70
C VAL A 98 16.98 -18.54 -6.75
N CYS A 99 17.65 -17.92 -5.77
CA CYS A 99 18.47 -18.63 -4.77
C CYS A 99 17.65 -19.68 -3.99
N VAL A 100 16.41 -19.37 -3.64
CA VAL A 100 15.49 -20.29 -2.95
C VAL A 100 15.13 -21.48 -3.84
N LEU A 101 14.76 -21.23 -5.10
CA LEU A 101 14.41 -22.27 -6.07
C LEU A 101 15.61 -23.18 -6.36
N LEU A 102 16.81 -22.64 -6.55
CA LEU A 102 18.03 -23.41 -6.74
C LEU A 102 18.35 -24.27 -5.50
N HIS A 103 18.22 -23.72 -4.29
CA HIS A 103 18.36 -24.51 -3.08
C HIS A 103 17.38 -25.68 -3.03
N ARG A 104 16.09 -25.41 -3.32
CA ARG A 104 15.06 -26.45 -3.36
C ARG A 104 15.44 -27.57 -4.36
N PHE A 105 15.89 -27.21 -5.53
CA PHE A 105 16.29 -28.16 -6.58
C PHE A 105 17.54 -28.97 -6.18
N PHE A 106 18.66 -28.32 -5.87
CA PHE A 106 19.93 -29.01 -5.59
C PHE A 106 19.91 -29.82 -4.28
N LYS A 107 19.19 -29.33 -3.26
CA LYS A 107 19.06 -30.02 -1.98
C LYS A 107 17.85 -30.97 -1.94
N ARG A 108 17.13 -31.16 -3.05
CA ARG A 108 15.93 -32.02 -3.17
C ARG A 108 14.92 -31.77 -2.02
N LYS A 109 14.69 -30.49 -1.66
CA LYS A 109 13.78 -30.11 -0.58
C LYS A 109 12.33 -30.04 -1.09
N LYS A 110 11.38 -30.29 -0.18
CA LYS A 110 9.93 -30.33 -0.52
C LYS A 110 9.15 -29.08 -0.06
N TYR A 111 9.83 -28.08 0.54
CA TYR A 111 9.11 -26.88 0.96
C TYR A 111 8.47 -26.14 -0.21
N LYS A 112 7.35 -25.50 0.05
CA LYS A 112 6.66 -24.69 -0.96
C LYS A 112 7.27 -23.29 -1.04
N VAL A 113 7.26 -22.72 -2.24
CA VAL A 113 7.80 -21.37 -2.50
C VAL A 113 6.68 -20.50 -3.04
N VAL A 114 6.34 -19.47 -2.28
CA VAL A 114 5.33 -18.47 -2.62
C VAL A 114 6.02 -17.12 -2.75
N THR A 115 5.60 -16.26 -3.68
CA THR A 115 6.15 -14.91 -3.79
C THR A 115 5.09 -13.84 -3.53
N LEU A 116 5.51 -12.73 -2.88
CA LEU A 116 4.74 -11.48 -2.84
C LEU A 116 5.06 -10.70 -4.12
N CYS A 117 4.05 -10.37 -4.89
CA CYS A 117 4.18 -9.68 -6.16
C CYS A 117 3.36 -8.39 -6.14
N ASP A 118 4.06 -7.25 -6.20
CA ASP A 118 3.47 -5.92 -6.23
C ASP A 118 3.26 -5.40 -7.67
N ASP A 119 3.18 -6.31 -8.67
CA ASP A 119 2.84 -5.96 -10.05
C ASP A 119 1.50 -5.23 -10.10
N SER A 120 1.47 -4.10 -10.80
CA SER A 120 0.21 -3.42 -11.14
C SER A 120 -0.39 -4.00 -12.41
N TYR A 121 -1.71 -3.83 -12.59
CA TYR A 121 -2.39 -4.26 -13.81
C TYR A 121 -1.80 -3.61 -15.07
N ASP A 122 -1.41 -2.33 -15.00
CA ASP A 122 -0.77 -1.61 -16.10
C ASP A 122 0.58 -2.23 -16.51
N MET A 123 1.32 -2.80 -15.57
CA MET A 123 2.59 -3.49 -15.87
C MET A 123 2.37 -4.77 -16.69
N ILE A 124 1.35 -5.53 -16.38
CA ILE A 124 1.09 -6.81 -17.06
C ILE A 124 0.28 -6.63 -18.35
N ALA A 125 -0.83 -5.91 -18.32
CA ALA A 125 -1.70 -5.68 -19.47
C ALA A 125 -1.11 -4.66 -20.45
N GLY A 126 -0.55 -3.56 -19.94
CA GLY A 126 0.07 -2.49 -20.72
C GLY A 126 1.50 -2.79 -21.19
N LYS A 127 2.09 -3.93 -20.77
CA LYS A 127 3.50 -4.27 -21.00
C LYS A 127 4.49 -3.20 -20.51
N ASN A 128 4.07 -2.40 -19.51
CA ASN A 128 4.84 -1.31 -18.90
C ASN A 128 5.67 -1.80 -17.70
N ASP A 129 6.35 -2.92 -17.86
CA ASP A 129 7.23 -3.47 -16.84
C ASP A 129 8.33 -2.49 -16.42
N PHE A 130 8.84 -2.61 -15.20
CA PHE A 130 10.01 -1.85 -14.73
C PHE A 130 11.22 -1.99 -15.66
N SER A 131 11.41 -3.17 -16.30
CA SER A 131 12.46 -3.43 -17.28
C SER A 131 12.17 -4.71 -18.07
N ARG A 132 12.82 -4.85 -19.25
CA ARG A 132 12.80 -6.09 -20.05
C ARG A 132 13.28 -7.30 -19.24
N LEU A 133 14.26 -7.09 -18.33
CA LEU A 133 14.78 -8.13 -17.47
C LEU A 133 13.75 -8.58 -16.42
N HIS A 134 12.98 -7.67 -15.84
CA HIS A 134 11.89 -8.00 -14.90
C HIS A 134 10.84 -8.88 -15.59
N ARG A 135 10.41 -8.51 -16.79
CA ARG A 135 9.47 -9.30 -17.60
C ARG A 135 10.00 -10.70 -17.91
N TRP A 136 11.26 -10.79 -18.28
CA TRP A 136 11.91 -12.08 -18.54
C TRP A 136 11.99 -12.94 -17.27
N ALA A 137 12.43 -12.36 -16.14
CA ALA A 137 12.50 -13.04 -14.86
C ALA A 137 11.12 -13.56 -14.42
N ARG A 138 10.07 -12.76 -14.54
CA ARG A 138 8.70 -13.20 -14.28
C ARG A 138 8.32 -14.42 -15.11
N ARG A 139 8.59 -14.39 -16.43
CA ARG A 139 8.26 -15.50 -17.34
C ARG A 139 8.98 -16.80 -16.97
N CYS A 140 10.23 -16.72 -16.52
CA CYS A 140 11.01 -17.89 -16.16
C CYS A 140 10.70 -18.42 -14.75
N ILE A 141 10.41 -17.53 -13.81
CA ILE A 141 10.30 -17.87 -12.39
C ILE A 141 8.86 -18.22 -11.98
N ALA A 142 7.84 -17.51 -12.48
CA ALA A 142 6.46 -17.70 -12.06
C ALA A 142 5.96 -19.16 -12.23
N PRO A 143 6.28 -19.89 -13.33
CA PRO A 143 5.88 -21.29 -13.46
C PRO A 143 6.50 -22.22 -12.40
N LEU A 144 7.67 -21.86 -11.85
CA LEU A 144 8.42 -22.67 -10.88
C LEU A 144 7.97 -22.47 -9.42
N LEU A 145 7.17 -21.45 -9.15
CA LEU A 145 6.62 -21.17 -7.83
C LEU A 145 5.45 -22.09 -7.51
N ASP A 146 5.13 -22.26 -6.24
CA ASP A 146 3.92 -22.97 -5.81
C ASP A 146 2.70 -22.06 -5.81
N ASP A 147 2.87 -20.76 -5.46
CA ASP A 147 1.84 -19.74 -5.67
C ASP A 147 2.42 -18.30 -5.71
N ILE A 148 1.57 -17.32 -6.06
CA ILE A 148 1.89 -15.91 -6.20
C ILE A 148 0.83 -15.09 -5.47
N ILE A 149 1.21 -14.39 -4.40
CA ILE A 149 0.33 -13.45 -3.71
C ILE A 149 0.41 -12.11 -4.41
N VAL A 150 -0.72 -11.62 -4.88
CA VAL A 150 -0.84 -10.39 -5.67
C VAL A 150 -1.73 -9.37 -4.97
N ILE A 151 -1.52 -8.10 -5.27
CA ILE A 151 -2.18 -6.98 -4.58
C ILE A 151 -3.42 -6.44 -5.30
N HIS A 152 -3.76 -6.99 -6.49
CA HIS A 152 -4.88 -6.52 -7.30
C HIS A 152 -5.68 -7.69 -7.90
N PRO A 153 -7.05 -7.66 -7.91
CA PRO A 153 -7.87 -8.76 -8.42
C PRO A 153 -7.61 -9.09 -9.90
N GLN A 154 -7.46 -8.08 -10.76
CA GLN A 154 -7.19 -8.30 -12.19
C GLN A 154 -5.81 -8.94 -12.42
N VAL A 155 -4.83 -8.60 -11.56
CA VAL A 155 -3.50 -9.25 -11.59
C VAL A 155 -3.61 -10.71 -11.19
N ARG A 156 -4.45 -11.02 -10.18
CA ARG A 156 -4.77 -12.40 -9.81
C ARG A 156 -5.34 -13.18 -11.01
N THR A 157 -6.37 -12.65 -11.65
CA THR A 157 -7.01 -13.30 -12.81
C THR A 157 -5.99 -13.59 -13.89
N TRP A 158 -5.15 -12.60 -14.22
CA TRP A 158 -4.10 -12.76 -15.23
C TRP A 158 -3.09 -13.87 -14.88
N TYR A 159 -2.62 -13.98 -13.63
CA TYR A 159 -1.72 -15.06 -13.21
C TYR A 159 -2.43 -16.42 -13.18
N GLN A 160 -3.69 -16.46 -12.78
CA GLN A 160 -4.49 -17.69 -12.81
C GLN A 160 -4.66 -18.23 -14.22
N GLU A 161 -4.97 -17.36 -15.19
CA GLU A 161 -5.09 -17.73 -16.61
C GLU A 161 -3.75 -18.17 -17.22
N TRP A 162 -2.66 -17.53 -16.81
CA TRP A 162 -1.35 -17.80 -17.41
C TRP A 162 -0.62 -19.00 -16.81
N VAL A 163 -0.59 -19.16 -15.49
CA VAL A 163 0.20 -20.19 -14.77
C VAL A 163 -0.62 -21.02 -13.77
N GLY A 164 -1.93 -20.82 -13.71
CA GLY A 164 -2.82 -21.52 -12.77
C GLY A 164 -2.62 -21.13 -11.30
N LYS A 165 -2.02 -19.96 -11.00
CA LYS A 165 -1.64 -19.50 -9.66
C LYS A 165 -2.09 -18.07 -9.45
N GLY A 166 -2.23 -17.66 -8.21
CA GLY A 166 -2.56 -16.28 -7.85
C GLY A 166 -3.54 -16.21 -6.70
N TYR A 167 -3.08 -15.69 -5.58
CA TYR A 167 -3.88 -15.38 -4.41
C TYR A 167 -3.96 -13.86 -4.22
N PHE A 168 -5.15 -13.31 -4.10
CA PHE A 168 -5.34 -11.87 -3.89
C PHE A 168 -5.24 -11.53 -2.41
N PHE A 169 -4.29 -10.66 -2.08
CA PHE A 169 -4.16 -10.03 -0.78
C PHE A 169 -3.77 -8.56 -0.96
N PRO A 170 -4.69 -7.61 -0.74
CA PRO A 170 -4.41 -6.18 -0.95
C PRO A 170 -3.46 -5.60 0.10
N ILE A 171 -2.86 -4.46 -0.19
CA ILE A 171 -2.08 -3.71 0.82
C ILE A 171 -3.04 -2.93 1.71
N ILE A 172 -3.56 -3.59 2.72
CA ILE A 172 -4.45 -3.01 3.75
C ILE A 172 -3.85 -3.23 5.14
N GLN A 173 -4.25 -2.40 6.08
CA GLN A 173 -3.75 -2.41 7.46
C GLN A 173 -4.85 -2.88 8.42
N ASN A 174 -4.45 -3.34 9.59
CA ASN A 174 -5.39 -3.74 10.64
C ASN A 174 -6.25 -2.53 11.05
N GLU A 175 -7.56 -2.63 10.79
CA GLU A 175 -8.55 -1.58 11.02
C GLU A 175 -8.62 -1.12 12.47
N GLU A 176 -8.53 -2.04 13.43
CA GLU A 176 -8.60 -1.73 14.87
C GLU A 176 -7.41 -0.87 15.29
N GLN A 177 -6.19 -1.25 14.86
CA GLN A 177 -4.97 -0.52 15.20
C GLN A 177 -4.94 0.87 14.56
N VAL A 178 -5.33 0.96 13.28
CA VAL A 178 -5.35 2.24 12.56
C VAL A 178 -6.40 3.16 13.17
N ARG A 179 -7.62 2.67 13.44
CA ARG A 179 -8.69 3.47 14.05
C ARG A 179 -8.36 3.88 15.50
N ALA A 180 -7.69 3.04 16.27
CA ALA A 180 -7.16 3.42 17.58
C ALA A 180 -6.18 4.62 17.49
N SER A 181 -5.34 4.66 16.44
CA SER A 181 -4.45 5.80 16.19
C SER A 181 -5.22 7.09 15.82
N TYR A 182 -6.34 6.96 15.12
CA TYR A 182 -7.22 8.10 14.83
C TYR A 182 -7.97 8.59 16.06
N LEU A 183 -8.43 7.68 16.91
CA LEU A 183 -9.08 8.04 18.18
C LEU A 183 -8.14 8.85 19.09
N LYS A 184 -6.87 8.46 19.16
CA LYS A 184 -5.83 9.16 19.94
C LYS A 184 -5.68 10.65 19.55
N VAL A 185 -5.88 10.98 18.29
CA VAL A 185 -5.71 12.37 17.80
C VAL A 185 -7.03 13.09 17.55
N LYS A 186 -8.18 12.51 17.92
CA LYS A 186 -9.53 13.01 17.64
C LYS A 186 -9.74 14.46 18.07
N GLU A 187 -9.46 14.78 19.33
CA GLU A 187 -9.65 16.15 19.85
C GLU A 187 -8.82 17.18 19.09
N ARG A 188 -7.58 16.83 18.73
CA ARG A 188 -6.71 17.70 17.92
C ARG A 188 -7.29 17.89 16.52
N ALA A 189 -7.84 16.83 15.92
CA ALA A 189 -8.50 16.89 14.63
C ALA A 189 -9.77 17.77 14.70
N GLU A 190 -10.57 17.65 15.73
CA GLU A 190 -11.77 18.50 15.93
C GLU A 190 -11.43 19.97 16.06
N ARG A 191 -10.39 20.30 16.84
CA ARG A 191 -9.90 21.70 16.94
C ARG A 191 -9.43 22.21 15.58
N LEU A 192 -8.67 21.41 14.83
CA LEU A 192 -8.18 21.77 13.50
C LEU A 192 -9.33 21.91 12.50
N ARG A 193 -10.32 21.01 12.56
CA ARG A 193 -11.53 21.07 11.74
C ARG A 193 -12.29 22.38 11.98
N LYS A 194 -12.54 22.77 13.23
CA LYS A 194 -13.20 24.04 13.60
C LYS A 194 -12.46 25.25 13.02
N LYS A 195 -11.11 25.21 13.03
CA LYS A 195 -10.30 26.31 12.47
C LYS A 195 -10.46 26.46 10.96
N HIS A 196 -10.58 25.34 10.23
CA HIS A 196 -10.59 25.35 8.76
C HIS A 196 -11.99 25.19 8.14
N SER A 197 -13.00 24.77 8.89
CA SER A 197 -14.36 24.54 8.39
C SER A 197 -15.29 25.74 8.57
N GLN A 198 -14.77 26.97 8.45
CA GLN A 198 -15.65 28.16 8.47
C GLN A 198 -16.85 27.93 7.52
N GLY A 199 -18.07 27.86 8.07
CA GLY A 199 -19.29 27.71 7.26
C GLY A 199 -19.52 26.36 6.61
N ASN A 200 -19.09 25.25 7.22
CA ASN A 200 -19.37 23.88 6.72
C ASN A 200 -18.61 23.47 5.43
N ARG A 201 -17.39 23.97 5.26
CA ARG A 201 -16.53 23.62 4.11
C ARG A 201 -16.26 22.11 4.04
N LYS A 202 -16.30 21.57 2.84
CA LYS A 202 -15.75 20.24 2.54
C LYS A 202 -14.23 20.30 2.42
N ILE A 203 -13.56 19.36 3.04
CA ILE A 203 -12.09 19.30 3.04
C ILE A 203 -11.64 18.11 2.21
N PHE A 204 -11.00 18.40 1.08
CA PHE A 204 -10.34 17.44 0.21
C PHE A 204 -8.89 17.25 0.69
N LEU A 205 -8.40 16.02 0.63
CA LEU A 205 -7.06 15.66 1.08
C LEU A 205 -6.32 14.88 -0.01
N PHE A 206 -5.11 15.31 -0.30
CA PHE A 206 -4.11 14.51 -0.99
C PHE A 206 -2.96 14.20 -0.03
N VAL A 207 -2.43 12.98 -0.10
CA VAL A 207 -1.25 12.55 0.67
C VAL A 207 -0.29 11.82 -0.25
N GLY A 208 0.93 12.33 -0.41
CA GLY A 208 1.93 11.68 -1.23
C GLY A 208 3.11 12.57 -1.60
N ARG A 209 4.09 12.00 -2.32
CA ARG A 209 5.20 12.76 -2.90
C ARG A 209 4.68 13.68 -4.02
N LEU A 210 5.18 14.89 -4.10
CA LEU A 210 4.83 15.84 -5.16
C LEU A 210 5.76 15.65 -6.37
N VAL A 211 5.45 14.62 -7.16
CA VAL A 211 6.18 14.21 -8.39
C VAL A 211 5.19 13.95 -9.51
N GLY A 212 5.58 14.08 -10.78
CA GLY A 212 4.72 13.97 -11.96
C GLY A 212 3.84 12.71 -11.99
N LEU A 213 4.36 11.57 -11.53
CA LEU A 213 3.56 10.33 -11.45
C LEU A 213 2.35 10.42 -10.53
N LYS A 214 2.36 11.34 -9.55
CA LYS A 214 1.23 11.54 -8.61
C LYS A 214 0.16 12.47 -9.18
N ASN A 215 0.46 13.21 -10.24
CA ASN A 215 -0.50 13.99 -11.01
C ASN A 215 -1.33 14.98 -10.15
N VAL A 216 -0.68 15.63 -9.19
CA VAL A 216 -1.36 16.58 -8.29
C VAL A 216 -1.83 17.82 -9.05
N GLU A 217 -1.22 18.14 -10.18
CA GLU A 217 -1.62 19.22 -11.08
C GLU A 217 -3.08 19.04 -11.56
N THR A 218 -3.46 17.85 -12.03
CA THR A 218 -4.86 17.57 -12.43
C THR A 218 -5.82 17.77 -11.27
N LEU A 219 -5.44 17.40 -10.03
CA LEU A 219 -6.26 17.66 -8.85
C LEU A 219 -6.42 19.17 -8.59
N VAL A 220 -5.35 19.96 -8.68
CA VAL A 220 -5.40 21.41 -8.49
C VAL A 220 -6.31 22.06 -9.55
N HIS A 221 -6.22 21.65 -10.82
CA HIS A 221 -7.08 22.14 -11.90
C HIS A 221 -8.56 21.74 -11.72
N ALA A 222 -8.84 20.52 -11.28
CA ALA A 222 -10.22 20.11 -10.99
C ALA A 222 -10.76 20.89 -9.78
N PHE A 223 -9.97 21.06 -8.73
CA PHE A 223 -10.35 21.82 -7.54
C PHE A 223 -10.60 23.30 -7.85
N ALA A 224 -9.88 23.90 -8.81
CA ALA A 224 -10.07 25.28 -9.23
C ALA A 224 -11.49 25.59 -9.73
N ARG A 225 -12.22 24.58 -10.21
CA ARG A 225 -13.59 24.72 -10.72
C ARG A 225 -14.64 24.64 -9.63
N LEU A 226 -14.28 24.20 -8.40
CA LEU A 226 -15.19 24.14 -7.27
C LEU A 226 -15.37 25.52 -6.61
N ASP A 227 -16.47 25.68 -5.90
CA ASP A 227 -16.70 26.88 -5.06
C ASP A 227 -15.64 26.96 -3.94
N GLN A 228 -14.71 27.92 -4.06
CA GLN A 228 -13.58 28.10 -3.13
C GLN A 228 -14.05 28.54 -1.71
N LYS A 229 -15.26 29.08 -1.57
CA LYS A 229 -15.84 29.43 -0.26
C LYS A 229 -16.32 28.19 0.49
N LYS A 230 -16.77 27.16 -0.24
CA LYS A 230 -17.34 25.92 0.31
C LYS A 230 -16.35 24.77 0.40
N ASN A 231 -15.17 24.92 -0.19
CA ASN A 231 -14.20 23.84 -0.29
C ASN A 231 -12.80 24.29 0.15
N LEU A 232 -12.03 23.34 0.69
CA LEU A 232 -10.61 23.48 1.01
C LEU A 232 -9.88 22.26 0.46
N LEU A 233 -8.78 22.44 -0.25
CA LEU A 233 -7.88 21.37 -0.62
C LEU A 233 -6.65 21.38 0.30
N VAL A 234 -6.33 20.26 0.92
CA VAL A 234 -5.15 20.06 1.73
C VAL A 234 -4.20 19.12 1.02
N ILE A 235 -2.99 19.56 0.77
CA ILE A 235 -1.93 18.81 0.12
C ILE A 235 -0.85 18.49 1.15
N VAL A 236 -0.78 17.22 1.55
CA VAL A 236 0.23 16.69 2.47
C VAL A 236 1.31 15.99 1.68
N GLY A 237 2.50 16.55 1.70
CA GLY A 237 3.63 15.98 0.99
C GLY A 237 4.69 16.98 0.62
N ASP A 238 5.77 16.49 0.03
CA ASP A 238 6.87 17.28 -0.49
C ASP A 238 7.41 16.66 -1.79
N GLY A 239 8.13 17.44 -2.59
CA GLY A 239 8.71 16.98 -3.83
C GLY A 239 8.99 18.11 -4.83
N PRO A 240 9.62 17.79 -5.96
CA PRO A 240 10.06 18.80 -6.95
C PRO A 240 8.92 19.63 -7.55
N GLU A 241 7.67 19.14 -7.54
CA GLU A 241 6.53 19.88 -8.10
C GLU A 241 5.87 20.86 -7.11
N LYS A 242 6.30 20.87 -5.85
CA LYS A 242 5.66 21.69 -4.79
C LYS A 242 5.56 23.16 -5.17
N GLU A 243 6.67 23.77 -5.59
CA GLU A 243 6.71 25.19 -5.89
C GLU A 243 5.83 25.58 -7.09
N ILE A 244 5.78 24.74 -8.12
CA ILE A 244 4.92 25.00 -9.28
C ILE A 244 3.44 24.87 -8.91
N LEU A 245 3.08 23.85 -8.09
CA LEU A 245 1.72 23.68 -7.61
C LEU A 245 1.27 24.83 -6.72
N MET A 246 2.15 25.36 -5.84
CA MET A 246 1.86 26.53 -5.01
C MET A 246 1.63 27.77 -5.87
N ARG A 247 2.51 28.05 -6.84
CA ARG A 247 2.34 29.17 -7.78
C ARG A 247 1.03 29.08 -8.57
N THR A 248 0.66 27.90 -9.03
CA THR A 248 -0.59 27.66 -9.76
C THR A 248 -1.80 27.95 -8.86
N ALA A 249 -1.77 27.48 -7.61
CA ALA A 249 -2.84 27.73 -6.62
C ALA A 249 -2.97 29.23 -6.30
N ASP A 250 -1.85 29.92 -6.07
CA ASP A 250 -1.81 31.36 -5.73
C ASP A 250 -2.30 32.21 -6.92
N ALA A 251 -1.82 31.92 -8.14
CA ALA A 251 -2.23 32.64 -9.34
C ALA A 251 -3.75 32.58 -9.59
N GLN A 252 -4.38 31.46 -9.26
CA GLN A 252 -5.81 31.25 -9.38
C GLN A 252 -6.60 31.57 -8.08
N ARG A 253 -5.93 32.05 -7.04
CA ARG A 253 -6.52 32.39 -5.72
C ARG A 253 -7.32 31.23 -5.13
N LEU A 254 -6.79 30.02 -5.22
CA LEU A 254 -7.44 28.82 -4.73
C LEU A 254 -7.30 28.65 -3.21
N ASN A 255 -8.32 28.09 -2.59
CA ASN A 255 -8.28 27.75 -1.17
C ASN A 255 -7.53 26.41 -0.95
N VAL A 256 -6.22 26.44 -1.09
CA VAL A 256 -5.32 25.28 -0.97
C VAL A 256 -4.35 25.49 0.19
N LEU A 257 -4.17 24.45 1.01
CA LEU A 257 -3.22 24.42 2.11
C LEU A 257 -2.14 23.36 1.83
N PHE A 258 -0.90 23.79 1.67
CA PHE A 258 0.27 22.93 1.59
C PHE A 258 0.90 22.77 2.99
N THR A 259 0.90 21.54 3.52
CA THR A 259 1.39 21.27 4.89
C THR A 259 2.86 20.86 4.93
N GLY A 260 3.45 20.50 3.77
CA GLY A 260 4.69 19.76 3.72
C GLY A 260 4.50 18.28 4.09
N ARG A 261 5.61 17.55 4.24
CA ARG A 261 5.59 16.13 4.62
C ARG A 261 5.16 15.97 6.07
N LEU A 262 4.18 15.12 6.32
CA LEU A 262 3.71 14.73 7.66
C LEU A 262 3.73 13.23 7.81
N GLU A 263 3.91 12.74 9.04
CA GLU A 263 3.92 11.33 9.42
C GLU A 263 3.24 11.11 10.78
N GLY A 264 2.80 9.87 11.04
CA GLY A 264 2.23 9.47 12.33
C GLY A 264 1.05 10.32 12.76
N ASP A 265 1.03 10.72 14.04
CA ASP A 265 -0.09 11.47 14.63
C ASP A 265 -0.43 12.77 13.87
N ALA A 266 0.58 13.46 13.31
CA ALA A 266 0.36 14.69 12.55
C ALA A 266 -0.40 14.43 11.24
N LEU A 267 -0.10 13.33 10.56
CA LEU A 267 -0.82 12.89 9.37
C LEU A 267 -2.22 12.36 9.72
N ASN A 268 -2.33 11.57 10.81
CA ASN A 268 -3.59 11.03 11.29
C ASN A 268 -4.62 12.12 11.62
N VAL A 269 -4.17 13.27 12.10
CA VAL A 269 -5.03 14.45 12.30
C VAL A 269 -5.70 14.85 10.98
N TRP A 270 -4.95 14.93 9.88
CA TRP A 270 -5.51 15.35 8.59
C TRP A 270 -6.46 14.32 7.98
N TYR A 271 -6.20 13.03 8.13
CA TYR A 271 -7.17 11.97 7.75
C TYR A 271 -8.49 12.12 8.54
N ASN A 272 -8.43 12.43 9.85
CA ASN A 272 -9.63 12.69 10.63
C ASN A 272 -10.38 13.96 10.20
N VAL A 273 -9.65 14.99 9.80
CA VAL A 273 -10.21 16.29 9.40
C VAL A 273 -10.89 16.21 8.02
N ALA A 274 -10.29 15.51 7.08
CA ALA A 274 -10.74 15.46 5.68
C ALA A 274 -12.08 14.76 5.50
N ASP A 275 -12.89 15.19 4.54
CA ASP A 275 -14.13 14.54 4.12
C ASP A 275 -13.90 13.62 2.92
N VAL A 276 -13.03 14.05 2.00
CA VAL A 276 -12.74 13.37 0.74
C VAL A 276 -11.25 13.23 0.55
N PHE A 277 -10.80 12.04 0.23
CA PHE A 277 -9.42 11.76 -0.15
C PHE A 277 -9.33 11.64 -1.67
N VAL A 278 -8.27 12.17 -2.29
CA VAL A 278 -8.07 12.09 -3.74
C VAL A 278 -6.68 11.54 -4.07
N LEU A 279 -6.61 10.48 -4.87
CA LEU A 279 -5.38 9.89 -5.39
C LEU A 279 -5.38 9.92 -6.93
N PRO A 280 -4.87 11.00 -7.56
CA PRO A 280 -5.00 11.21 -9.00
C PRO A 280 -3.87 10.59 -9.83
N SER A 281 -3.10 9.68 -9.28
CA SER A 281 -1.84 9.17 -9.85
C SER A 281 -1.97 8.64 -11.28
N TYR A 282 -1.03 8.99 -12.14
CA TYR A 282 -0.85 8.38 -13.46
C TYR A 282 -0.36 6.93 -13.37
N LYS A 283 0.42 6.64 -12.33
CA LYS A 283 0.93 5.29 -12.07
C LYS A 283 1.17 5.12 -10.56
N GLU A 284 0.53 4.11 -9.99
CA GLU A 284 0.66 3.78 -8.58
C GLU A 284 0.55 2.27 -8.41
N ALA A 285 1.56 1.62 -7.85
CA ALA A 285 1.53 0.17 -7.66
C ALA A 285 0.32 -0.26 -6.81
N PHE A 286 0.13 0.41 -5.66
CA PHE A 286 -1.07 0.22 -4.87
C PHE A 286 -1.66 1.57 -4.41
N GLY A 287 -0.97 2.31 -3.55
CA GLY A 287 -1.47 3.52 -2.92
C GLY A 287 -2.12 3.23 -1.56
N ALA A 288 -1.33 2.72 -0.60
CA ALA A 288 -1.80 2.37 0.75
C ALA A 288 -2.51 3.51 1.49
N VAL A 289 -2.21 4.76 1.15
CA VAL A 289 -2.88 5.97 1.65
C VAL A 289 -4.40 5.98 1.41
N THR A 290 -4.89 5.25 0.38
CA THR A 290 -6.33 5.07 0.15
C THR A 290 -6.98 4.24 1.26
N ASN A 291 -6.32 3.16 1.70
CA ASN A 291 -6.80 2.36 2.83
C ASN A 291 -6.85 3.19 4.12
N GLU A 292 -5.81 3.98 4.41
CA GLU A 292 -5.75 4.87 5.56
C GLU A 292 -6.91 5.89 5.54
N ALA A 293 -7.17 6.50 4.38
CA ALA A 293 -8.25 7.47 4.22
C ALA A 293 -9.64 6.85 4.40
N LEU A 294 -9.89 5.66 3.82
CA LEU A 294 -11.15 4.94 3.98
C LEU A 294 -11.39 4.52 5.45
N LEU A 295 -10.36 4.04 6.14
CA LEU A 295 -10.40 3.72 7.56
C LEU A 295 -10.67 4.96 8.44
N ALA A 296 -10.21 6.14 8.02
CA ALA A 296 -10.52 7.41 8.67
C ALA A 296 -11.93 7.93 8.35
N GLY A 297 -12.68 7.24 7.49
CA GLY A 297 -14.05 7.60 7.09
C GLY A 297 -14.12 8.66 5.99
N CYS A 298 -13.03 8.90 5.25
CA CYS A 298 -13.08 9.72 4.05
C CYS A 298 -13.77 8.96 2.90
N TYR A 299 -14.56 9.65 2.08
CA TYR A 299 -14.83 9.16 0.74
C TYR A 299 -13.55 9.24 -0.10
N ALA A 300 -13.34 8.31 -1.02
CA ALA A 300 -12.11 8.28 -1.79
C ALA A 300 -12.38 8.41 -3.31
N LEU A 301 -11.66 9.33 -3.95
CA LEU A 301 -11.59 9.46 -5.41
C LEU A 301 -10.23 8.93 -5.86
N VAL A 302 -10.22 7.82 -6.57
CA VAL A 302 -8.99 7.08 -6.87
C VAL A 302 -8.85 6.88 -8.37
N SER A 303 -7.67 7.22 -8.90
CA SER A 303 -7.35 6.92 -10.30
C SER A 303 -7.43 5.42 -10.58
N VAL A 304 -8.03 5.04 -11.71
CA VAL A 304 -8.03 3.64 -12.19
C VAL A 304 -6.60 3.09 -12.43
N LYS A 305 -5.59 3.96 -12.46
CA LYS A 305 -4.18 3.60 -12.59
C LYS A 305 -3.48 3.33 -11.25
N ALA A 306 -4.19 3.50 -10.14
CA ALA A 306 -3.72 3.12 -8.82
C ALA A 306 -4.26 1.73 -8.44
N GLY A 307 -3.40 0.86 -7.92
CA GLY A 307 -3.80 -0.49 -7.50
C GLY A 307 -4.89 -0.48 -6.43
N SER A 308 -4.92 0.55 -5.58
CA SER A 308 -5.96 0.75 -4.56
C SER A 308 -7.35 1.13 -5.13
N SER A 309 -7.49 1.31 -6.43
CA SER A 309 -8.81 1.42 -7.08
C SER A 309 -9.70 0.21 -6.78
N CYS A 310 -9.11 -0.96 -6.54
CA CYS A 310 -9.84 -2.17 -6.14
C CYS A 310 -10.51 -2.07 -4.75
N LEU A 311 -10.19 -1.07 -3.94
CA LEU A 311 -10.85 -0.80 -2.65
C LEU A 311 -12.10 0.07 -2.80
N ILE A 312 -12.34 0.61 -3.99
CA ILE A 312 -13.47 1.49 -4.25
C ILE A 312 -14.68 0.66 -4.71
N VAL A 313 -15.77 0.88 -4.01
CA VAL A 313 -17.12 0.44 -4.41
C VAL A 313 -17.86 1.69 -4.83
N GLU A 314 -18.10 1.80 -6.16
CA GLU A 314 -18.70 2.99 -6.78
C GLU A 314 -19.97 3.41 -6.06
N SER A 315 -20.13 4.69 -5.79
CA SER A 315 -21.23 5.32 -5.07
C SER A 315 -21.35 5.01 -3.56
N GLU A 316 -20.63 4.01 -3.02
CA GLU A 316 -20.72 3.65 -1.61
C GLU A 316 -19.63 4.31 -0.77
N ASN A 317 -18.35 4.11 -1.17
CA ASN A 317 -17.20 4.67 -0.45
C ASN A 317 -16.37 5.64 -1.28
N GLY A 318 -16.74 5.85 -2.55
CA GLY A 318 -16.06 6.76 -3.45
C GLY A 318 -16.35 6.49 -4.92
N TYR A 319 -15.42 6.96 -5.76
CA TYR A 319 -15.45 6.75 -7.20
C TYR A 319 -14.05 6.55 -7.76
N THR A 320 -13.97 5.80 -8.85
CA THR A 320 -12.79 5.76 -9.69
C THR A 320 -12.90 6.77 -10.84
N PHE A 321 -11.75 7.20 -11.38
CA PHE A 321 -11.70 8.12 -12.53
C PHE A 321 -10.42 7.94 -13.36
N GLN A 322 -10.48 8.37 -14.62
CA GLN A 322 -9.31 8.42 -15.49
C GLN A 322 -8.41 9.60 -15.12
N PRO A 323 -7.10 9.41 -14.90
CA PRO A 323 -6.24 10.45 -14.35
C PRO A 323 -5.98 11.65 -15.28
N MET A 324 -6.31 11.54 -16.58
CA MET A 324 -6.16 12.65 -17.57
C MET A 324 -7.39 13.54 -17.67
N GLU A 325 -8.51 13.17 -17.03
CA GLU A 325 -9.81 13.79 -17.21
C GLU A 325 -10.14 14.74 -16.06
N VAL A 326 -9.72 16.00 -16.20
CA VAL A 326 -10.02 17.06 -15.20
C VAL A 326 -11.51 17.25 -14.99
N ASP A 327 -12.31 17.21 -16.07
CA ASP A 327 -13.78 17.39 -16.00
C ASP A 327 -14.45 16.28 -15.21
N THR A 328 -14.10 15.03 -15.48
CA THR A 328 -14.60 13.86 -14.76
C THR A 328 -14.22 13.92 -13.29
N LEU A 329 -12.99 14.30 -12.96
CA LEU A 329 -12.56 14.45 -11.57
C LEU A 329 -13.35 15.55 -10.87
N CYS A 330 -13.54 16.72 -11.51
CA CYS A 330 -14.35 17.82 -10.98
C CYS A 330 -15.79 17.37 -10.66
N GLN A 331 -16.46 16.72 -11.61
CA GLN A 331 -17.82 16.18 -11.42
C GLN A 331 -17.89 15.19 -10.24
N LYS A 332 -16.89 14.30 -10.12
CA LYS A 332 -16.83 13.36 -8.98
C LYS A 332 -16.57 14.08 -7.65
N MET A 333 -15.76 15.13 -7.64
CA MET A 333 -15.53 15.96 -6.45
C MET A 333 -16.83 16.67 -6.02
N GLU A 334 -17.60 17.23 -6.94
CA GLU A 334 -18.91 17.84 -6.65
C GLU A 334 -19.90 16.80 -6.10
N GLN A 335 -19.96 15.64 -6.75
CA GLN A 335 -20.85 14.56 -6.35
C GLN A 335 -20.58 14.07 -4.92
N VAL A 336 -19.34 13.79 -4.57
CA VAL A 336 -18.99 13.33 -3.20
C VAL A 336 -19.12 14.45 -2.17
N SER A 337 -19.05 15.72 -2.57
CA SER A 337 -19.26 16.86 -1.66
C SER A 337 -20.67 16.89 -1.07
N SER A 338 -21.65 16.32 -1.76
CA SER A 338 -23.03 16.21 -1.26
C SER A 338 -23.24 15.06 -0.27
N PHE A 339 -22.28 14.11 -0.18
CA PHE A 339 -22.42 12.93 0.67
C PHE A 339 -22.34 13.28 2.15
N PRO A 340 -23.15 12.64 3.02
CA PRO A 340 -23.18 12.93 4.44
C PRO A 340 -21.91 12.40 5.14
N THR A 341 -21.44 13.13 6.15
CA THR A 341 -20.40 12.67 7.04
C THR A 341 -21.07 11.96 8.22
N LEU A 342 -21.15 10.62 8.15
CA LEU A 342 -21.66 9.79 9.22
C LEU A 342 -20.60 9.57 10.29
N ARG A 343 -21.02 9.43 11.56
CA ARG A 343 -20.13 9.18 12.71
C ARG A 343 -20.56 7.95 13.47
N GLU A 344 -19.57 7.28 14.04
CA GLU A 344 -19.73 6.15 14.95
C GLU A 344 -19.88 6.63 16.41
N PRO A 345 -20.29 5.74 17.35
CA PRO A 345 -20.48 6.11 18.77
C PRO A 345 -19.23 6.67 19.44
N ASP A 346 -18.02 6.29 18.99
CA ASP A 346 -16.75 6.83 19.46
C ASP A 346 -16.46 8.25 18.97
N GLY A 347 -17.34 8.76 18.08
CA GLY A 347 -17.27 10.09 17.46
C GLY A 347 -16.32 10.19 16.28
N LEU A 348 -15.61 9.14 15.90
CA LEU A 348 -14.91 9.07 14.62
C LEU A 348 -15.91 9.04 13.45
N LYS A 349 -15.45 9.40 12.26
CA LYS A 349 -16.25 9.17 11.06
C LYS A 349 -16.41 7.67 10.83
N GLN A 350 -17.55 7.28 10.25
CA GLN A 350 -17.83 5.88 9.92
C GLN A 350 -16.74 5.30 9.01
N ASN A 351 -16.23 4.12 9.37
CA ASN A 351 -15.29 3.37 8.54
C ASN A 351 -15.91 3.08 7.16
N ARG A 352 -15.17 3.40 6.10
CA ARG A 352 -15.63 3.21 4.72
C ARG A 352 -14.92 2.08 3.98
N MET A 353 -14.02 1.36 4.64
CA MET A 353 -13.46 0.14 4.09
C MET A 353 -14.55 -0.92 3.94
N LYS A 354 -14.54 -1.63 2.81
CA LYS A 354 -15.45 -2.74 2.51
C LYS A 354 -14.77 -4.12 2.63
N LEU A 355 -13.45 -4.12 2.76
CA LEU A 355 -12.66 -5.34 3.02
C LEU A 355 -12.15 -5.29 4.46
N SER A 356 -12.36 -6.37 5.21
CA SER A 356 -11.75 -6.55 6.52
C SER A 356 -10.34 -7.10 6.37
N TYR A 357 -9.39 -6.45 7.03
CA TYR A 357 -8.01 -6.95 7.11
C TYR A 357 -7.98 -8.35 7.74
N ARG A 358 -8.75 -8.54 8.80
CA ARG A 358 -8.80 -9.81 9.52
C ARG A 358 -9.29 -10.95 8.64
N GLU A 359 -10.41 -10.75 7.92
CA GLU A 359 -10.94 -11.76 7.00
C GLU A 359 -9.93 -12.09 5.88
N CYS A 360 -9.29 -11.07 5.30
CA CYS A 360 -8.24 -11.26 4.29
C CYS A 360 -7.05 -12.04 4.86
N MET A 361 -6.63 -11.73 6.10
CA MET A 361 -5.49 -12.39 6.76
C MET A 361 -5.79 -13.83 7.15
N ASP A 362 -6.98 -14.09 7.71
CA ASP A 362 -7.43 -15.44 8.05
C ASP A 362 -7.52 -16.33 6.80
N GLY A 363 -8.06 -15.78 5.70
CA GLY A 363 -8.09 -16.45 4.40
C GLY A 363 -6.70 -16.76 3.86
N LEU A 364 -5.76 -15.81 3.95
CA LEU A 364 -4.38 -16.02 3.51
C LEU A 364 -3.68 -17.09 4.36
N VAL A 365 -3.83 -17.06 5.68
CA VAL A 365 -3.24 -18.05 6.59
C VAL A 365 -3.78 -19.44 6.29
N ALA A 366 -5.09 -19.58 6.08
CA ALA A 366 -5.71 -20.84 5.69
C ALA A 366 -5.14 -21.37 4.35
N HIS A 367 -5.03 -20.48 3.35
CA HIS A 367 -4.47 -20.82 2.04
C HIS A 367 -3.01 -21.29 2.12
N LEU A 368 -2.15 -20.56 2.86
CA LEU A 368 -0.74 -20.92 3.05
C LEU A 368 -0.59 -22.24 3.82
N ASN A 369 -1.44 -22.49 4.81
CA ASN A 369 -1.45 -23.78 5.51
C ASN A 369 -1.85 -24.93 4.57
N ALA A 370 -2.86 -24.76 3.74
CA ALA A 370 -3.26 -25.78 2.75
C ALA A 370 -2.12 -26.10 1.80
N LEU A 371 -1.41 -25.09 1.27
CA LEU A 371 -0.22 -25.26 0.44
C LEU A 371 0.88 -26.03 1.17
N ALA A 372 1.12 -25.76 2.45
CA ALA A 372 2.17 -26.40 3.22
C ALA A 372 1.84 -27.88 3.60
N HIS A 373 0.61 -28.33 3.44
CA HIS A 373 0.19 -29.71 3.67
C HIS A 373 0.17 -30.58 2.40
N GLY A 374 0.00 -29.97 1.21
CA GLY A 374 0.06 -30.65 -0.09
C GLY A 374 1.47 -30.71 -0.64
#